data_b60d54a91f49e99bb8f5590f0aa3e546
#
_entry.id   b60d54a91f49e99bb8f5590f0aa3e546
#
_cell.length_a   1.000
_cell.length_b   1.000
_cell.length_c   1.000
_cell.angle_alpha   90.00
_cell.angle_beta   90.00
_cell.angle_gamma   90.00
#
_symmetry.space_group_name_H-M   'P 1'
#
loop_
_entity.id
_entity.type
_entity.pdbx_description
1 polymer ?
#
loop_
_entity_poly.entity_id
_entity_poly.type
_entity_poly.pdbx_seq_one_letter_code
_entity_poly.pdbx_strand_id
1 'polypeptide(L)'
;ESTNVCIVGLSEYRNSFFKSGVQDTNSIRKQLYKLKFGNWKLSISDLGDLPNGSNVDDTYHALYDLCKELLSKNVILIVIGGSNDLIYPIFKSFDSFNEKVNIVSIDNQFDLDQESDIVSGRTYMNKIIIDDSNRLNDFTNIGYQRHLCSQDELDLMEKLFFEYISLGEITENNLSLIHI
;
A
#
# COMPACT_ATOMS: atom_id res chain seq x y z
N GLU A 1 -6.27 27.14 6.87
CA GLU A 1 -5.60 26.61 5.68
C GLU A 1 -6.00 25.15 5.52
N SER A 2 -6.37 24.72 4.32
CA SER A 2 -6.72 23.31 4.07
C SER A 2 -5.45 22.47 4.07
N THR A 3 -5.45 21.34 4.78
CA THR A 3 -4.37 20.35 4.74
C THR A 3 -4.33 19.68 3.37
N ASN A 4 -3.12 19.56 2.78
CA ASN A 4 -2.94 18.89 1.49
C ASN A 4 -2.50 17.43 1.67
N VAL A 5 -1.70 17.15 2.70
CA VAL A 5 -1.14 15.83 2.98
C VAL A 5 -1.35 15.48 4.45
N CYS A 6 -1.85 14.30 4.73
CA CYS A 6 -1.93 13.73 6.08
C CYS A 6 -0.99 12.54 6.21
N ILE A 7 -0.30 12.48 7.35
CA ILE A 7 0.51 11.34 7.75
C ILE A 7 -0.19 10.63 8.89
N VAL A 8 -0.27 9.30 8.82
CA VAL A 8 -0.78 8.45 9.91
C VAL A 8 0.14 7.26 10.11
N GLY A 9 0.42 6.92 11.33
CA GLY A 9 1.11 5.68 11.67
C GLY A 9 0.12 4.56 11.96
N LEU A 10 0.49 3.33 11.64
CA LEU A 10 -0.33 2.16 11.95
C LEU A 10 0.57 0.94 12.17
N SER A 11 0.59 0.43 13.39
CA SER A 11 1.42 -0.73 13.78
C SER A 11 0.61 -2.03 13.80
N GLU A 12 -0.09 -2.32 12.69
CA GLU A 12 -0.85 -3.56 12.54
C GLU A 12 -0.03 -4.61 11.78
N TYR A 13 0.28 -5.71 12.44
CA TYR A 13 1.13 -6.79 11.90
C TYR A 13 0.55 -8.19 12.13
N ARG A 14 -0.66 -8.30 12.68
CA ARG A 14 -1.27 -9.60 13.01
C ARG A 14 -1.43 -10.51 11.80
N ASN A 15 -1.67 -9.95 10.62
CA ASN A 15 -1.76 -10.67 9.35
C ASN A 15 -0.48 -10.61 8.52
N SER A 16 0.63 -10.12 9.10
CA SER A 16 1.93 -10.15 8.44
C SER A 16 2.47 -11.57 8.34
N PHE A 17 3.11 -11.88 7.23
CA PHE A 17 3.87 -13.12 7.07
C PHE A 17 5.07 -13.17 8.04
N PHE A 18 5.78 -12.04 8.18
CA PHE A 18 6.90 -11.93 9.10
C PHE A 18 6.43 -11.42 10.47
N LYS A 19 6.33 -12.31 11.43
CA LYS A 19 5.98 -11.97 12.82
C LYS A 19 7.19 -11.44 13.59
N SER A 20 7.89 -10.46 13.08
CA SER A 20 9.10 -9.91 13.71
C SER A 20 8.87 -8.51 14.26
N GLY A 21 8.91 -8.42 15.59
CA GLY A 21 9.24 -7.21 16.32
C GLY A 21 8.17 -6.12 16.39
N VAL A 22 8.26 -5.29 17.42
CA VAL A 22 7.53 -4.03 17.52
C VAL A 22 8.11 -3.06 16.48
N GLN A 23 7.34 -2.72 15.47
CA GLN A 23 7.72 -1.67 14.54
C GLN A 23 7.30 -0.32 15.09
N ASP A 24 8.27 0.55 15.26
CA ASP A 24 8.08 1.89 15.80
C ASP A 24 7.92 2.90 14.66
N THR A 25 6.70 3.30 14.39
CA THR A 25 6.39 4.37 13.42
C THR A 25 7.11 5.69 13.76
N ASN A 26 7.44 5.92 15.03
CA ASN A 26 8.17 7.10 15.48
C ASN A 26 9.61 7.16 14.97
N SER A 27 10.24 6.03 14.69
CA SER A 27 11.61 6.02 14.13
C SER A 27 11.64 6.70 12.76
N ILE A 28 10.65 6.46 11.92
CA ILE A 28 10.47 7.10 10.61
C ILE A 28 10.13 8.58 10.78
N ARG A 29 9.18 8.91 11.67
CA ARG A 29 8.81 10.30 11.96
C ARG A 29 9.99 11.14 12.43
N LYS A 30 10.84 10.60 13.31
CA LYS A 30 12.04 11.28 13.77
C LYS A 30 13.00 11.67 12.64
N GLN A 31 13.06 10.91 11.55
CA GLN A 31 13.87 11.27 10.38
C GLN A 31 13.11 12.26 9.49
N LEU A 32 11.83 12.03 9.26
CA LEU A 32 10.98 12.91 8.45
C LEU A 32 10.99 14.35 9.00
N TYR A 33 10.86 14.53 10.32
CA TYR A 33 10.84 15.85 10.96
C TYR A 33 12.19 16.60 10.96
N LYS A 34 13.28 15.93 10.57
CA LYS A 34 14.57 16.59 10.36
C LYS A 34 14.69 17.23 8.98
N LEU A 35 13.80 16.90 8.06
CA LEU A 35 13.82 17.44 6.71
C LEU A 35 13.52 18.94 6.77
N LYS A 36 14.18 19.71 5.90
CA LYS A 36 13.94 21.14 5.79
C LYS A 36 12.74 21.39 4.88
N PHE A 37 11.85 22.25 5.33
CA PHE A 37 10.77 22.75 4.49
C PHE A 37 11.36 23.61 3.35
N GLY A 38 11.01 23.30 2.11
CA GLY A 38 11.31 24.13 0.96
C GLY A 38 10.30 25.28 0.79
N ASN A 39 10.39 26.01 -0.31
CA ASN A 39 9.45 27.09 -0.66
C ASN A 39 8.11 26.56 -1.22
N TRP A 40 7.66 25.41 -0.80
CA TRP A 40 6.45 24.78 -1.32
C TRP A 40 5.23 25.22 -0.52
N LYS A 41 4.15 25.53 -1.23
CA LYS A 41 2.85 25.85 -0.62
C LYS A 41 2.12 24.55 -0.29
N LEU A 42 2.72 23.74 0.58
CA LEU A 42 2.18 22.43 0.97
C LEU A 42 1.91 22.45 2.48
N SER A 43 0.69 22.14 2.87
CA SER A 43 0.31 21.95 4.28
C SER A 43 0.29 20.46 4.58
N ILE A 44 1.16 20.02 5.51
CA ILE A 44 1.28 18.63 5.95
C ILE A 44 0.82 18.55 7.41
N SER A 45 -0.07 17.62 7.71
CA SER A 45 -0.53 17.33 9.07
C SER A 45 -0.18 15.89 9.43
N ASP A 46 0.41 15.68 10.61
CA ASP A 46 0.57 14.34 11.18
C ASP A 46 -0.56 14.08 12.18
N LEU A 47 -1.35 13.04 11.93
CA LEU A 47 -2.48 12.66 12.76
C LEU A 47 -2.08 11.75 13.95
N GLY A 48 -0.79 11.41 14.05
CA GLY A 48 -0.32 10.43 15.01
C GLY A 48 -0.57 8.99 14.55
N ASP A 49 -0.71 8.07 15.50
CA ASP A 49 -0.95 6.67 15.21
C ASP A 49 -2.42 6.30 15.34
N LEU A 50 -2.95 5.61 14.35
CA LEU A 50 -4.23 4.94 14.45
C LEU A 50 -4.07 3.74 15.38
N PRO A 51 -4.83 3.67 16.49
CA PRO A 51 -4.72 2.54 17.39
C PRO A 51 -5.26 1.25 16.75
N ASN A 52 -4.61 0.14 17.03
CA ASN A 52 -5.10 -1.17 16.59
C ASN A 52 -6.44 -1.49 17.26
N GLY A 53 -7.38 -2.00 16.50
CA GLY A 53 -8.64 -2.52 17.01
C GLY A 53 -8.48 -3.82 17.82
N SER A 54 -9.56 -4.29 18.42
CA SER A 54 -9.58 -5.54 19.20
C SER A 54 -9.21 -6.74 18.32
N ASN A 55 -9.61 -6.73 17.08
CA ASN A 55 -9.22 -7.67 16.04
C ASN A 55 -8.67 -6.91 14.81
N VAL A 56 -8.19 -7.63 13.80
CA VAL A 56 -7.63 -7.02 12.58
C VAL A 56 -8.73 -6.30 11.79
N ASP A 57 -9.92 -6.87 11.73
CA ASP A 57 -11.04 -6.29 10.98
C ASP A 57 -11.46 -4.93 11.55
N ASP A 58 -11.43 -4.76 12.88
CA ASP A 58 -11.67 -3.46 13.51
C ASP A 58 -10.65 -2.41 13.05
N THR A 59 -9.38 -2.83 12.92
CA THR A 59 -8.31 -1.96 12.41
C THR A 59 -8.53 -1.62 10.93
N TYR A 60 -8.94 -2.60 10.12
CA TYR A 60 -9.25 -2.38 8.71
C TYR A 60 -10.42 -1.41 8.54
N HIS A 61 -11.47 -1.55 9.32
CA HIS A 61 -12.61 -0.62 9.28
C HIS A 61 -12.20 0.80 9.66
N ALA A 62 -11.41 0.95 10.72
CA ALA A 62 -10.93 2.27 11.15
C ALA A 62 -10.04 2.92 10.07
N LEU A 63 -9.16 2.16 9.42
CA LEU A 63 -8.32 2.65 8.32
C LEU A 63 -9.16 3.00 7.08
N TYR A 64 -10.13 2.15 6.72
CA TYR A 64 -11.08 2.41 5.65
C TYR A 64 -11.82 3.74 5.84
N ASP A 65 -12.39 3.96 7.03
CA ASP A 65 -13.14 5.18 7.34
C ASP A 65 -12.26 6.42 7.30
N LEU A 66 -11.05 6.34 7.84
CA LEU A 66 -10.06 7.41 7.78
C LEU A 66 -9.69 7.76 6.33
N CYS A 67 -9.38 6.74 5.51
CA CYS A 67 -9.05 6.92 4.10
C CYS A 67 -10.20 7.58 3.34
N LYS A 68 -11.42 7.08 3.52
CA LYS A 68 -12.64 7.63 2.89
C LYS A 68 -12.86 9.10 3.26
N GLU A 69 -12.70 9.45 4.53
CA GLU A 69 -12.84 10.83 5.00
C GLU A 69 -11.79 11.77 4.34
N LEU A 70 -10.52 11.35 4.29
CA LEU A 70 -9.45 12.15 3.72
C LEU A 70 -9.56 12.27 2.19
N LEU A 71 -9.90 11.18 1.50
CA LEU A 71 -10.15 11.18 0.06
C LEU A 71 -11.31 12.12 -0.31
N SER A 72 -12.39 12.14 0.47
CA SER A 72 -13.52 13.04 0.24
C SER A 72 -13.13 14.54 0.29
N LYS A 73 -12.01 14.83 0.95
CA LYS A 73 -11.44 16.19 1.07
C LYS A 73 -10.29 16.46 0.12
N ASN A 74 -10.00 15.56 -0.82
CA ASN A 74 -8.84 15.62 -1.72
C ASN A 74 -7.50 15.73 -0.97
N VAL A 75 -7.36 15.05 0.16
CA VAL A 75 -6.14 15.00 0.95
C VAL A 75 -5.34 13.76 0.59
N ILE A 76 -4.06 13.93 0.31
CA ILE A 76 -3.13 12.83 0.10
C ILE A 76 -2.82 12.18 1.45
N LEU A 77 -3.04 10.88 1.57
CA LEU A 77 -2.72 10.12 2.77
C LEU A 77 -1.38 9.38 2.61
N ILE A 78 -0.53 9.52 3.62
CA ILE A 78 0.70 8.73 3.78
C ILE A 78 0.53 7.86 5.02
N VAL A 79 0.48 6.54 4.83
CA VAL A 79 0.45 5.56 5.93
C VAL A 79 1.87 5.08 6.21
N ILE A 80 2.30 5.16 7.47
CA ILE A 80 3.62 4.69 7.92
C ILE A 80 3.44 3.44 8.76
N GLY A 81 4.03 2.35 8.30
CA GLY A 81 4.04 1.07 9.02
C GLY A 81 2.87 0.17 8.67
N GLY A 82 2.80 -0.93 9.40
CA GLY A 82 1.86 -2.02 9.16
C GLY A 82 2.37 -3.03 8.11
N SER A 83 1.63 -4.10 7.92
CA SER A 83 1.90 -5.08 6.88
C SER A 83 1.13 -4.76 5.59
N ASN A 84 1.53 -5.37 4.47
CA ASN A 84 1.01 -5.06 3.14
C ASN A 84 -0.50 -5.27 3.00
N ASP A 85 -1.11 -6.12 3.84
CA ASP A 85 -2.56 -6.34 3.89
C ASP A 85 -3.37 -5.06 4.15
N LEU A 86 -2.76 -4.04 4.75
CA LEU A 86 -3.41 -2.74 4.97
C LEU A 86 -3.72 -1.99 3.67
N ILE A 87 -3.12 -2.38 2.55
CA ILE A 87 -3.47 -1.85 1.23
C ILE A 87 -4.90 -2.22 0.86
N TYR A 88 -5.40 -3.39 1.31
CA TYR A 88 -6.76 -3.83 1.01
C TYR A 88 -7.85 -2.87 1.54
N PRO A 89 -7.92 -2.50 2.83
CA PRO A 89 -8.89 -1.52 3.30
C PRO A 89 -8.70 -0.13 2.68
N ILE A 90 -7.46 0.28 2.35
CA ILE A 90 -7.21 1.52 1.61
C ILE A 90 -7.85 1.45 0.22
N PHE A 91 -7.61 0.37 -0.52
CA PHE A 91 -8.24 0.14 -1.83
C PHE A 91 -9.77 0.16 -1.73
N LYS A 92 -10.35 -0.52 -0.74
CA LYS A 92 -11.81 -0.54 -0.53
C LYS A 92 -12.40 0.85 -0.26
N SER A 93 -11.64 1.79 0.29
CA SER A 93 -12.13 3.14 0.55
C SER A 93 -12.52 3.89 -0.74
N PHE A 94 -11.97 3.51 -1.90
CA PHE A 94 -12.31 4.08 -3.20
C PHE A 94 -13.67 3.63 -3.74
N ASP A 95 -14.28 2.57 -3.19
CA ASP A 95 -15.61 2.10 -3.63
C ASP A 95 -16.67 3.20 -3.56
N SER A 96 -16.55 4.08 -2.56
CA SER A 96 -17.48 5.18 -2.32
C SER A 96 -17.42 6.29 -3.37
N PHE A 97 -16.36 6.36 -4.16
CA PHE A 97 -16.12 7.45 -5.13
C PHE A 97 -16.37 7.04 -6.58
N ASN A 98 -16.66 5.77 -6.84
CA ASN A 98 -16.85 5.22 -8.20
C ASN A 98 -15.64 5.45 -9.12
N GLU A 99 -14.44 5.51 -8.56
CA GLU A 99 -13.19 5.74 -9.28
C GLU A 99 -12.43 4.44 -9.50
N LYS A 100 -11.63 4.39 -10.55
CA LYS A 100 -10.66 3.31 -10.80
C LYS A 100 -9.36 3.63 -10.09
N VAL A 101 -8.67 2.58 -9.63
CA VAL A 101 -7.42 2.68 -8.88
C VAL A 101 -6.31 1.98 -9.63
N ASN A 102 -5.20 2.67 -9.81
CA ASN A 102 -3.94 2.07 -10.23
C ASN A 102 -3.09 1.83 -8.97
N ILE A 103 -2.50 0.65 -8.87
CA ILE A 103 -1.62 0.30 -7.76
C ILE A 103 -0.20 0.14 -8.29
N VAL A 104 0.76 0.81 -7.66
CA VAL A 104 2.17 0.60 -7.89
C VAL A 104 2.79 0.05 -6.61
N SER A 105 3.38 -1.13 -6.68
CA SER A 105 4.11 -1.75 -5.57
C SER A 105 5.61 -1.69 -5.83
N ILE A 106 6.38 -1.33 -4.82
CA ILE A 106 7.84 -1.48 -4.83
C ILE A 106 8.16 -2.59 -3.84
N ASP A 107 8.21 -3.82 -4.34
CA ASP A 107 8.33 -5.01 -3.51
C ASP A 107 9.07 -6.13 -4.25
N ASN A 108 9.64 -7.06 -3.49
CA ASN A 108 10.35 -8.23 -4.02
C ASN A 108 9.40 -9.40 -4.41
N GLN A 109 8.09 -9.28 -4.14
CA GLN A 109 7.05 -10.27 -4.42
C GLN A 109 5.81 -9.57 -5.00
N PHE A 110 4.89 -10.37 -5.59
CA PHE A 110 3.61 -9.86 -6.10
C PHE A 110 2.48 -9.92 -5.07
N ASP A 111 2.66 -10.71 -3.99
CA ASP A 111 1.66 -10.94 -2.94
C ASP A 111 0.31 -11.47 -3.49
N LEU A 112 0.42 -12.41 -4.43
CA LEU A 112 -0.70 -13.04 -5.15
C LEU A 112 -1.05 -14.44 -4.62
N ASP A 113 -0.57 -14.83 -3.44
CA ASP A 113 -0.88 -16.14 -2.84
C ASP A 113 -2.38 -16.38 -2.76
N GLN A 114 -2.79 -17.61 -3.12
CA GLN A 114 -4.20 -18.03 -3.16
C GLN A 114 -4.57 -18.99 -2.03
N GLU A 115 -3.62 -19.35 -1.18
CA GLU A 115 -3.75 -20.46 -0.21
C GLU A 115 -4.72 -20.16 0.95
N SER A 116 -5.20 -18.92 1.09
CA SER A 116 -6.04 -18.50 2.23
C SER A 116 -7.15 -17.56 1.83
N ASP A 117 -8.33 -17.75 2.44
CA ASP A 117 -9.44 -16.81 2.36
C ASP A 117 -9.22 -15.54 3.18
N ILE A 118 -8.19 -15.53 4.03
CA ILE A 118 -7.85 -14.41 4.89
C ILE A 118 -7.00 -13.40 4.13
N VAL A 119 -7.31 -12.12 4.27
CA VAL A 119 -6.45 -11.03 3.80
C VAL A 119 -5.17 -11.02 4.64
N SER A 120 -4.03 -11.11 3.99
CA SER A 120 -2.71 -11.12 4.65
C SER A 120 -1.70 -10.34 3.81
N GLY A 121 -0.52 -10.12 4.35
CA GLY A 121 0.57 -9.46 3.62
C GLY A 121 1.00 -10.17 2.34
N ARG A 122 0.59 -11.42 2.10
CA ARG A 122 0.89 -12.19 0.86
C ARG A 122 -0.33 -12.45 -0.03
N THR A 123 -1.53 -12.24 0.47
CA THR A 123 -2.77 -12.54 -0.28
C THR A 123 -3.55 -11.29 -0.66
N TYR A 124 -3.17 -10.12 -0.14
CA TYR A 124 -3.96 -8.88 -0.29
C TYR A 124 -4.15 -8.49 -1.76
N MET A 125 -3.12 -8.66 -2.59
CA MET A 125 -3.22 -8.27 -3.99
C MET A 125 -4.15 -9.19 -4.77
N ASN A 126 -4.11 -10.50 -4.50
CA ASN A 126 -5.09 -11.44 -5.06
C ASN A 126 -6.52 -11.07 -4.64
N LYS A 127 -6.74 -10.69 -3.37
CA LYS A 127 -8.07 -10.24 -2.90
C LYS A 127 -8.54 -8.97 -3.59
N ILE A 128 -7.64 -8.05 -3.92
CA ILE A 128 -7.96 -6.84 -4.70
C ILE A 128 -8.35 -7.19 -6.14
N ILE A 129 -7.63 -8.13 -6.77
CA ILE A 129 -7.90 -8.55 -8.17
C ILE A 129 -9.28 -9.20 -8.31
N ILE A 130 -9.68 -10.04 -7.35
CA ILE A 130 -10.97 -10.75 -7.39
C ILE A 130 -12.11 -9.96 -6.74
N ASP A 131 -11.87 -8.74 -6.30
CA ASP A 131 -12.88 -7.91 -5.63
C ASP A 131 -14.02 -7.55 -6.56
N ASP A 132 -15.26 -7.83 -6.14
CA ASP A 132 -16.47 -7.62 -6.93
C ASP A 132 -16.71 -6.14 -7.32
N SER A 133 -16.09 -5.19 -6.62
CA SER A 133 -16.20 -3.76 -6.95
C SER A 133 -15.59 -3.41 -8.30
N ASN A 134 -14.68 -4.26 -8.81
CA ASN A 134 -13.95 -4.06 -10.05
C ASN A 134 -13.31 -2.65 -10.15
N ARG A 135 -12.72 -2.18 -9.06
CA ARG A 135 -12.07 -0.86 -8.97
C ARG A 135 -10.62 -0.86 -9.44
N LEU A 136 -9.95 -1.99 -9.39
CA LEU A 136 -8.59 -2.09 -9.90
C LEU A 136 -8.61 -1.83 -11.40
N ASN A 137 -7.83 -0.85 -11.85
CA ASN A 137 -7.62 -0.54 -13.25
C ASN A 137 -6.32 -1.14 -13.75
N ASP A 138 -5.26 -0.98 -12.96
CA ASP A 138 -3.93 -1.46 -13.32
C ASP A 138 -3.10 -1.77 -12.07
N PHE A 139 -2.13 -2.68 -12.21
CA PHE A 139 -1.16 -3.03 -11.19
C PHE A 139 0.24 -3.12 -11.78
N THR A 140 1.18 -2.41 -11.20
CA THR A 140 2.59 -2.46 -11.55
C THR A 140 3.42 -2.88 -10.34
N ASN A 141 4.28 -3.89 -10.48
CA ASN A 141 5.26 -4.24 -9.46
C ASN A 141 6.69 -3.90 -9.91
N ILE A 142 7.43 -3.23 -9.05
CA ILE A 142 8.80 -2.80 -9.29
C ILE A 142 9.72 -3.47 -8.27
N GLY A 143 10.66 -4.26 -8.74
CA GLY A 143 11.68 -4.87 -7.88
C GLY A 143 11.46 -6.34 -7.54
N TYR A 144 10.50 -7.03 -8.21
CA TYR A 144 10.29 -8.43 -7.93
C TYR A 144 11.56 -9.27 -8.12
N GLN A 145 11.68 -10.33 -7.32
CA GLN A 145 12.79 -11.26 -7.40
C GLN A 145 12.28 -12.63 -7.84
N ARG A 146 12.75 -13.11 -8.99
CA ARG A 146 12.25 -14.32 -9.65
C ARG A 146 12.18 -15.56 -8.74
N HIS A 147 13.11 -15.69 -7.79
CA HIS A 147 13.17 -16.84 -6.87
C HIS A 147 12.16 -16.74 -5.70
N LEU A 148 11.47 -15.62 -5.56
CA LEU A 148 10.43 -15.39 -4.56
C LEU A 148 9.01 -15.44 -5.15
N CYS A 149 8.90 -15.51 -6.48
CA CYS A 149 7.61 -15.55 -7.17
C CYS A 149 7.42 -16.91 -7.87
N SER A 150 6.24 -17.49 -7.74
CA SER A 150 5.88 -18.71 -8.42
C SER A 150 5.66 -18.50 -9.92
N GLN A 151 5.64 -19.57 -10.71
CA GLN A 151 5.30 -19.45 -12.12
C GLN A 151 3.82 -19.06 -12.31
N ASP A 152 2.94 -19.58 -11.47
CA ASP A 152 1.51 -19.26 -11.54
C ASP A 152 1.23 -17.77 -11.30
N GLU A 153 1.98 -17.12 -10.41
CA GLU A 153 1.89 -15.68 -10.20
C GLU A 153 2.36 -14.88 -11.42
N LEU A 154 3.48 -15.27 -12.04
CA LEU A 154 3.95 -14.64 -13.28
C LEU A 154 2.93 -14.80 -14.42
N ASP A 155 2.41 -16.01 -14.60
CA ASP A 155 1.41 -16.30 -15.63
C ASP A 155 0.12 -15.47 -15.38
N LEU A 156 -0.24 -15.23 -14.11
CA LEU A 156 -1.36 -14.38 -13.76
C LEU A 156 -1.10 -12.91 -14.10
N MET A 157 0.10 -12.39 -13.79
CA MET A 157 0.51 -11.02 -14.15
C MET A 157 0.42 -10.81 -15.66
N GLU A 158 0.98 -11.75 -16.46
CA GLU A 158 0.91 -11.71 -17.92
C GLU A 158 -0.52 -11.81 -18.45
N LYS A 159 -1.33 -12.71 -17.91
CA LYS A 159 -2.74 -12.89 -18.31
C LYS A 159 -3.59 -11.64 -18.08
N LEU A 160 -3.29 -10.89 -17.02
CA LEU A 160 -4.01 -9.67 -16.67
C LEU A 160 -3.38 -8.42 -17.31
N PHE A 161 -2.29 -8.58 -18.06
CA PHE A 161 -1.53 -7.48 -18.68
C PHE A 161 -0.97 -6.48 -17.67
N PHE A 162 -0.67 -6.93 -16.46
CA PHE A 162 -0.02 -6.11 -15.43
C PHE A 162 1.48 -5.98 -15.69
N GLU A 163 2.02 -4.82 -15.36
CA GLU A 163 3.44 -4.56 -15.54
C GLU A 163 4.28 -5.04 -14.35
N TYR A 164 5.47 -5.56 -14.62
CA TYR A 164 6.41 -5.94 -13.58
C TYR A 164 7.86 -5.79 -14.04
N ILE A 165 8.69 -5.24 -13.17
CA ILE A 165 10.10 -4.96 -13.44
C ILE A 165 10.94 -5.70 -12.40
N SER A 166 11.84 -6.57 -12.83
CA SER A 166 12.69 -7.30 -11.90
C SER A 166 13.74 -6.40 -11.24
N LEU A 167 14.16 -6.76 -10.03
CA LEU A 167 15.21 -6.01 -9.32
C LEU A 167 16.50 -5.96 -10.14
N GLY A 168 16.81 -7.01 -10.92
CA GLY A 168 18.00 -7.06 -11.77
C GLY A 168 17.95 -6.12 -12.98
N GLU A 169 16.77 -5.68 -13.39
CA GLU A 169 16.58 -4.71 -14.48
C GLU A 169 16.68 -3.27 -14.00
N ILE A 170 16.57 -3.04 -12.69
CA ILE A 170 16.67 -1.70 -12.12
C ILE A 170 18.14 -1.27 -12.06
N THR A 171 18.56 -0.48 -13.03
CA THR A 171 19.90 0.11 -13.10
C THR A 171 19.80 1.62 -13.19
N GLU A 172 20.88 2.35 -12.89
CA GLU A 172 20.92 3.82 -13.04
C GLU A 172 20.51 4.28 -14.44
N ASN A 173 20.80 3.47 -15.47
CA ASN A 173 20.45 3.78 -16.86
C ASN A 173 18.99 3.49 -17.20
N ASN A 174 18.30 2.64 -16.42
CA ASN A 174 16.93 2.20 -16.67
C ASN A 174 15.90 2.82 -15.71
N LEU A 175 16.34 3.65 -14.76
CA LEU A 175 15.41 4.37 -13.87
C LEU A 175 14.41 5.26 -14.62
N SER A 176 14.71 5.63 -15.87
CA SER A 176 13.77 6.35 -16.75
C SER A 176 12.59 5.51 -17.24
N LEU A 177 12.63 4.18 -17.08
CA LEU A 177 11.52 3.29 -17.41
C LEU A 177 10.39 3.34 -16.34
N ILE A 178 10.66 3.97 -15.19
CA ILE A 178 9.70 4.17 -14.11
C ILE A 178 8.91 5.49 -14.30
N HIS A 179 8.82 6.00 -15.51
CA HIS A 179 7.89 7.07 -15.84
C HIS A 179 6.49 6.47 -16.05
N ILE A 180 5.80 6.25 -14.92
CA ILE A 180 4.40 5.88 -14.85
C ILE A 180 3.55 7.15 -14.88
#